data_fecb0883aa19e05ff26f6d216231c933
#
_entry.id   fecb0883aa19e05ff26f6d216231c933
#
_cell.length_a   1.000
_cell.length_b   1.000
_cell.length_c   1.000
_cell.angle_alpha   90.00
_cell.angle_beta   90.00
_cell.angle_gamma   90.00
#
_symmetry.space_group_name_H-M   'P 1'
#
loop_
_entity.id
_entity.type
_entity.pdbx_description
1 polymer ?
#
loop_
_entity_poly.entity_id
_entity_poly.type
_entity_poly.pdbx_seq_one_letter_code
_entity_poly.pdbx_strand_id
1 'polypeptide(L)'
;MTVSESIIRWQYGFGDIEAGDRIETDQLDGEAGSYGLYKQPTKDVVPFVDGSRDVTEYYYLLARQSSKAEASRVDNQAWMESLESWVRQKSRSGDLPQLDGGRSCHAVGVSVSAYMSGAAESGTSEYQITVSINYTEV
;
A
#
# COMPACT_ATOMS: atom_id res chain seq x y z
N MET A 1 7.16 -15.99 -4.68
CA MET A 1 6.71 -14.58 -4.66
C MET A 1 6.64 -14.07 -3.23
N THR A 2 7.19 -12.91 -2.97
CA THR A 2 7.10 -12.28 -1.65
C THR A 2 5.70 -11.68 -1.41
N VAL A 3 5.37 -11.42 -0.16
CA VAL A 3 4.13 -10.72 0.18
C VAL A 3 4.12 -9.31 -0.44
N SER A 4 5.26 -8.63 -0.44
CA SER A 4 5.40 -7.31 -1.08
C SER A 4 5.07 -7.35 -2.58
N GLU A 5 5.57 -8.33 -3.31
CA GLU A 5 5.27 -8.51 -4.73
C GLU A 5 3.77 -8.74 -4.98
N SER A 6 3.14 -9.52 -4.11
CA SER A 6 1.70 -9.79 -4.21
C SER A 6 0.88 -8.52 -3.99
N ILE A 7 1.26 -7.70 -3.02
CA ILE A 7 0.59 -6.42 -2.75
C ILE A 7 0.78 -5.47 -3.93
N ILE A 8 1.98 -5.38 -4.48
CA ILE A 8 2.27 -4.50 -5.63
C ILE A 8 1.41 -4.89 -6.83
N ARG A 9 1.33 -6.17 -7.15
CA ARG A 9 0.48 -6.66 -8.25
C ARG A 9 -0.99 -6.33 -8.04
N TRP A 10 -1.45 -6.52 -6.81
CA TRP A 10 -2.83 -6.20 -6.45
C TRP A 10 -3.13 -4.71 -6.58
N GLN A 11 -2.20 -3.85 -6.16
CA GLN A 11 -2.36 -2.39 -6.20
C GLN A 11 -2.41 -1.83 -7.62
N TYR A 12 -1.80 -2.48 -8.60
CA TYR A 12 -1.92 -2.05 -10.00
C TYR A 12 -3.35 -2.15 -10.54
N GLY A 13 -4.26 -2.81 -9.82
CA GLY A 13 -5.68 -2.78 -10.12
C GLY A 13 -6.36 -1.45 -9.78
N PHE A 14 -5.71 -0.57 -9.01
CA PHE A 14 -6.21 0.77 -8.74
C PHE A 14 -5.98 1.65 -9.97
N GLY A 15 -7.08 2.13 -10.58
CA GLY A 15 -7.03 2.81 -11.89
C GLY A 15 -6.26 4.12 -11.92
N ASP A 16 -6.03 4.76 -10.75
CA ASP A 16 -5.28 6.01 -10.66
C ASP A 16 -3.76 5.78 -10.53
N ILE A 17 -3.32 4.53 -10.47
CA ILE A 17 -1.92 4.14 -10.68
C ILE A 17 -1.82 3.70 -12.13
N GLU A 18 -1.21 4.52 -12.96
CA GLU A 18 -1.13 4.26 -14.39
C GLU A 18 -0.24 3.06 -14.70
N ALA A 19 -0.50 2.40 -15.82
CA ALA A 19 0.23 1.19 -16.23
C ALA A 19 1.73 1.44 -16.44
N GLY A 20 2.13 2.69 -16.73
CA GLY A 20 3.53 3.08 -16.87
C GLY A 20 4.22 3.43 -15.55
N ASP A 21 3.45 3.59 -14.48
CA ASP A 21 3.99 3.91 -13.16
C ASP A 21 4.55 2.65 -12.52
N ARG A 22 5.62 2.82 -11.77
CA ARG A 22 6.27 1.71 -11.10
C ARG A 22 6.18 1.88 -9.60
N ILE A 23 5.70 0.83 -8.92
CA ILE A 23 5.78 0.73 -7.47
C ILE A 23 7.05 -0.03 -7.12
N GLU A 24 8.01 0.65 -6.51
CA GLU A 24 9.28 0.04 -6.15
C GLU A 24 9.24 -0.53 -4.74
N THR A 25 10.03 -1.58 -4.50
CA THR A 25 10.13 -2.20 -3.18
C THR A 25 11.24 -1.52 -2.38
N ASP A 26 10.89 -1.00 -1.20
CA ASP A 26 11.82 -0.33 -0.26
C ASP A 26 12.60 0.82 -0.91
N GLN A 27 11.99 1.49 -1.89
CA GLN A 27 12.60 2.58 -2.62
C GLN A 27 11.52 3.53 -3.13
N LEU A 28 11.86 4.82 -3.19
CA LEU A 28 11.00 5.86 -3.76
C LEU A 28 11.88 6.83 -4.56
N ASP A 29 11.55 7.01 -5.84
CA ASP A 29 12.23 8.00 -6.68
C ASP A 29 11.87 9.43 -6.28
N GLY A 30 12.74 10.39 -6.61
CA GLY A 30 12.54 11.80 -6.31
C GLY A 30 11.58 12.52 -7.23
N GLU A 31 11.08 11.87 -8.28
CA GLU A 31 10.20 12.48 -9.28
C GLU A 31 8.74 12.32 -8.93
N ALA A 32 7.89 13.27 -9.38
CA ALA A 32 6.44 13.18 -9.24
C ALA A 32 5.91 11.96 -10.00
N GLY A 33 4.89 11.29 -9.44
CA GLY A 33 4.34 10.06 -10.01
C GLY A 33 5.09 8.79 -9.62
N SER A 34 6.03 8.87 -8.69
CA SER A 34 6.78 7.72 -8.17
C SER A 34 6.09 7.12 -6.97
N TYR A 35 6.14 5.79 -6.86
CA TYR A 35 5.53 5.05 -5.75
C TYR A 35 6.54 4.09 -5.14
N GLY A 36 6.46 3.89 -3.84
CA GLY A 36 7.30 2.93 -3.14
C GLY A 36 6.51 2.18 -2.07
N LEU A 37 6.71 0.87 -1.99
CA LEU A 37 6.11 0.03 -0.95
C LEU A 37 7.20 -0.39 0.03
N TYR A 38 7.04 0.00 1.30
CA TYR A 38 8.01 -0.25 2.36
C TYR A 38 7.43 -1.19 3.40
N LYS A 39 8.11 -2.28 3.66
CA LYS A 39 7.73 -3.22 4.70
C LYS A 39 8.11 -2.68 6.07
N GLN A 40 7.18 -2.71 7.02
CA GLN A 40 7.48 -2.39 8.41
C GLN A 40 8.14 -3.58 9.11
N PRO A 41 9.02 -3.35 10.09
CA PRO A 41 9.70 -4.43 10.79
C PRO A 41 8.81 -5.18 11.78
N THR A 42 7.72 -4.56 12.24
CA THR A 42 6.81 -5.15 13.23
C THR A 42 5.67 -5.88 12.53
N LYS A 43 5.37 -7.07 12.99
CA LYS A 43 4.19 -7.84 12.55
C LYS A 43 3.56 -8.54 13.75
N ASP A 44 2.25 -8.76 13.67
CA ASP A 44 1.50 -9.48 14.67
C ASP A 44 1.32 -10.92 14.24
N VAL A 45 1.68 -11.86 15.10
CA VAL A 45 1.61 -13.30 14.81
C VAL A 45 0.83 -13.99 15.92
N VAL A 46 -0.21 -14.74 15.53
CA VAL A 46 -0.96 -15.61 16.44
C VAL A 46 -0.77 -17.05 15.98
N PRO A 47 -0.02 -17.87 16.74
CA PRO A 47 0.17 -19.27 16.39
C PRO A 47 -1.07 -20.10 16.77
N PHE A 48 -1.36 -21.11 15.95
CA PHE A 48 -2.42 -22.07 16.22
C PHE A 48 -1.84 -23.44 16.63
N VAL A 49 -2.69 -24.26 17.26
CA VAL A 49 -2.29 -25.57 17.77
C VAL A 49 -1.82 -26.52 16.67
N ASP A 50 -2.37 -26.38 15.45
CA ASP A 50 -2.02 -27.22 14.29
C ASP A 50 -0.70 -26.82 13.61
N GLY A 51 0.00 -25.82 14.14
CA GLY A 51 1.26 -25.32 13.57
C GLY A 51 1.11 -24.20 12.54
N SER A 52 -0.11 -23.88 12.13
CA SER A 52 -0.37 -22.70 11.29
C SER A 52 -0.32 -21.42 12.11
N ARG A 53 -0.22 -20.28 11.42
CA ARG A 53 -0.15 -18.97 12.07
C ARG A 53 -1.06 -17.97 11.37
N ASP A 54 -1.67 -17.10 12.16
CA ASP A 54 -2.34 -15.91 11.66
C ASP A 54 -1.35 -14.76 11.76
N VAL A 55 -1.09 -14.11 10.62
CA VAL A 55 -0.06 -13.07 10.50
C VAL A 55 -0.69 -11.80 10.00
N THR A 56 -0.40 -10.68 10.66
CA THR A 56 -0.73 -9.35 10.16
C THR A 56 0.55 -8.58 9.95
N GLU A 57 0.81 -8.17 8.72
CA GLU A 57 1.96 -7.36 8.34
C GLU A 57 1.50 -5.96 7.94
N TYR A 58 2.38 -5.00 8.09
CA TYR A 58 2.11 -3.59 7.80
C TYR A 58 3.08 -3.08 6.76
N TYR A 59 2.57 -2.29 5.82
CA TYR A 59 3.34 -1.71 4.73
C TYR A 59 3.02 -0.23 4.60
N TYR A 60 4.06 0.58 4.37
CA TYR A 60 3.88 1.96 3.94
C TYR A 60 3.83 2.00 2.42
N LEU A 61 2.76 2.54 1.86
CA LEU A 61 2.77 2.97 0.47
C LEU A 61 3.08 4.46 0.46
N LEU A 62 4.20 4.81 -0.13
CA LEU A 62 4.62 6.19 -0.33
C LEU A 62 4.37 6.59 -1.77
N ALA A 63 3.88 7.80 -1.96
CA ALA A 63 3.67 8.38 -3.27
C ALA A 63 4.29 9.77 -3.30
N ARG A 64 5.06 10.05 -4.34
CA ARG A 64 5.61 11.37 -4.57
C ARG A 64 4.80 12.05 -5.67
N GLN A 65 4.19 13.18 -5.33
CA GLN A 65 3.30 13.90 -6.22
C GLN A 65 3.71 15.37 -6.32
N SER A 66 3.33 16.01 -7.42
CA SER A 66 3.55 17.45 -7.57
C SER A 66 2.72 18.23 -6.54
N SER A 67 3.32 19.22 -5.89
CA SER A 67 2.66 20.08 -4.90
C SER A 67 2.86 21.56 -5.20
N LYS A 68 3.30 21.91 -6.43
CA LYS A 68 3.61 23.29 -6.83
C LYS A 68 2.38 24.19 -6.85
N ALA A 69 1.21 23.67 -7.25
CA ALA A 69 -0.03 24.43 -7.37
C ALA A 69 -1.05 23.95 -6.33
N GLU A 70 -1.94 24.86 -5.92
CA GLU A 70 -3.04 24.53 -5.02
C GLU A 70 -3.93 23.41 -5.61
N ALA A 71 -4.24 23.49 -6.91
CA ALA A 71 -5.03 22.46 -7.60
C ALA A 71 -4.37 21.08 -7.50
N SER A 72 -3.04 21.01 -7.62
CA SER A 72 -2.29 19.75 -7.47
C SER A 72 -2.41 19.19 -6.06
N ARG A 73 -2.36 20.03 -5.04
CA ARG A 73 -2.50 19.60 -3.64
C ARG A 73 -3.90 19.06 -3.35
N VAL A 74 -4.93 19.71 -3.90
CA VAL A 74 -6.32 19.24 -3.79
C VAL A 74 -6.49 17.89 -4.49
N ASP A 75 -5.95 17.75 -5.70
CA ASP A 75 -6.00 16.49 -6.46
C ASP A 75 -5.29 15.36 -5.73
N ASN A 76 -4.16 15.65 -5.07
CA ASN A 76 -3.42 14.67 -4.29
C ASN A 76 -4.24 14.15 -3.10
N GLN A 77 -4.96 15.02 -2.41
CA GLN A 77 -5.85 14.60 -1.32
C GLN A 77 -7.01 13.74 -1.83
N ALA A 78 -7.60 14.13 -2.97
CA ALA A 78 -8.66 13.33 -3.59
C ALA A 78 -8.15 11.94 -4.01
N TRP A 79 -6.93 11.86 -4.53
CA TRP A 79 -6.27 10.61 -4.88
C TRP A 79 -6.08 9.70 -3.66
N MET A 80 -5.62 10.28 -2.54
CA MET A 80 -5.44 9.53 -1.28
C MET A 80 -6.76 8.97 -0.76
N GLU A 81 -7.82 9.77 -0.77
CA GLU A 81 -9.15 9.31 -0.34
C GLU A 81 -9.68 8.20 -1.25
N SER A 82 -9.47 8.32 -2.56
CA SER A 82 -9.85 7.30 -3.53
C SER A 82 -9.11 5.99 -3.30
N LEU A 83 -7.82 6.06 -3.00
CA LEU A 83 -7.00 4.88 -2.69
C LEU A 83 -7.49 4.17 -1.43
N GLU A 84 -7.77 4.91 -0.37
CA GLU A 84 -8.32 4.34 0.88
C GLU A 84 -9.66 3.65 0.64
N SER A 85 -10.55 4.29 -0.09
CA SER A 85 -11.86 3.73 -0.44
C SER A 85 -11.72 2.46 -1.27
N TRP A 86 -10.79 2.47 -2.24
CA TRP A 86 -10.53 1.31 -3.09
C TRP A 86 -10.02 0.11 -2.26
N VAL A 87 -9.09 0.34 -1.34
CA VAL A 87 -8.57 -0.72 -0.45
C VAL A 87 -9.69 -1.32 0.38
N ARG A 88 -10.52 -0.49 1.00
CA ARG A 88 -11.65 -0.95 1.83
C ARG A 88 -12.66 -1.74 1.00
N GLN A 89 -12.98 -1.25 -0.20
CA GLN A 89 -13.94 -1.92 -1.09
C GLN A 89 -13.43 -3.28 -1.56
N LYS A 90 -12.16 -3.37 -1.94
CA LYS A 90 -11.53 -4.63 -2.38
C LYS A 90 -11.50 -5.66 -1.26
N SER A 91 -11.19 -5.25 -0.05
CA SER A 91 -11.20 -6.14 1.11
C SER A 91 -12.61 -6.64 1.40
N ARG A 92 -13.60 -5.75 1.33
CA ARG A 92 -15.01 -6.09 1.57
C ARG A 92 -15.56 -7.06 0.52
N SER A 93 -15.18 -6.89 -0.73
CA SER A 93 -15.64 -7.75 -1.83
C SER A 93 -14.86 -9.07 -1.95
N GLY A 94 -13.81 -9.25 -1.16
CA GLY A 94 -12.97 -10.46 -1.21
C GLY A 94 -11.96 -10.47 -2.35
N ASP A 95 -11.76 -9.35 -3.04
CA ASP A 95 -10.78 -9.22 -4.11
C ASP A 95 -9.42 -8.83 -3.52
N LEU A 96 -8.72 -9.85 -3.03
CA LEU A 96 -7.54 -9.72 -2.19
C LEU A 96 -6.25 -10.07 -2.96
N PRO A 97 -5.08 -9.61 -2.46
CA PRO A 97 -3.81 -10.04 -3.04
C PRO A 97 -3.67 -11.56 -3.05
N GLN A 98 -3.15 -12.10 -4.14
CA GLN A 98 -2.89 -13.53 -4.28
C GLN A 98 -1.52 -13.84 -3.68
N LEU A 99 -1.53 -14.64 -2.62
CA LEU A 99 -0.30 -15.11 -1.95
C LEU A 99 0.01 -16.54 -2.36
N ASP A 100 1.26 -16.96 -2.19
CA ASP A 100 1.70 -18.31 -2.46
C ASP A 100 2.42 -18.89 -1.22
N GLY A 101 3.04 -20.07 -1.36
CA GLY A 101 3.80 -20.70 -0.28
C GLY A 101 2.96 -21.13 0.92
N GLY A 102 1.73 -21.57 0.69
CA GLY A 102 0.82 -22.00 1.77
C GLY A 102 0.21 -20.85 2.53
N ARG A 103 0.24 -19.64 1.98
CA ARG A 103 -0.33 -18.43 2.58
C ARG A 103 -1.65 -18.08 1.92
N SER A 104 -2.63 -17.73 2.71
CA SER A 104 -3.97 -17.32 2.24
C SER A 104 -4.34 -15.97 2.84
N CYS A 105 -4.56 -14.97 1.98
CA CYS A 105 -4.95 -13.63 2.42
C CYS A 105 -6.41 -13.60 2.84
N HIS A 106 -6.71 -13.01 3.99
CA HIS A 106 -8.07 -12.88 4.54
C HIS A 106 -8.59 -11.45 4.48
N ALA A 107 -7.73 -10.47 4.64
CA ALA A 107 -8.14 -9.08 4.65
C ALA A 107 -6.97 -8.15 4.33
N VAL A 108 -7.30 -7.02 3.74
CA VAL A 108 -6.40 -5.88 3.59
C VAL A 108 -7.13 -4.67 4.17
N GLY A 109 -6.43 -3.85 4.93
CA GLY A 109 -7.03 -2.67 5.54
C GLY A 109 -6.10 -1.48 5.53
N VAL A 110 -6.65 -0.34 5.91
CA VAL A 110 -5.90 0.89 6.12
C VAL A 110 -5.75 1.07 7.63
N SER A 111 -4.54 0.88 8.14
CA SER A 111 -4.27 1.03 9.58
C SER A 111 -3.95 2.47 9.98
N VAL A 112 -3.36 3.24 9.06
CA VAL A 112 -3.16 4.68 9.21
C VAL A 112 -3.62 5.36 7.93
N SER A 113 -4.53 6.31 8.06
CA SER A 113 -5.06 7.08 6.93
C SER A 113 -3.95 7.83 6.19
N ALA A 114 -4.16 8.06 4.90
CA ALA A 114 -3.20 8.75 4.07
C ALA A 114 -3.01 10.21 4.53
N TYR A 115 -1.76 10.66 4.52
CA TYR A 115 -1.40 12.03 4.88
C TYR A 115 -0.10 12.44 4.18
N MET A 116 0.15 13.73 4.16
CA MET A 116 1.41 14.26 3.63
C MET A 116 2.51 14.03 4.67
N SER A 117 3.46 13.14 4.36
CA SER A 117 4.54 12.76 5.28
C SER A 117 5.79 13.62 5.12
N GLY A 118 5.92 14.34 4.00
CA GLY A 118 7.06 15.21 3.77
C GLY A 118 6.89 16.08 2.54
N ALA A 119 7.67 17.16 2.47
CA ALA A 119 7.71 18.06 1.33
C ALA A 119 9.16 18.20 0.87
N ALA A 120 9.37 18.21 -0.45
CA ALA A 120 10.68 18.42 -1.04
C ALA A 120 10.77 19.83 -1.65
N GLU A 121 11.98 20.39 -1.69
CA GLU A 121 12.24 21.68 -2.27
C GLU A 121 11.96 21.73 -3.78
N SER A 122 11.98 20.58 -4.44
CA SER A 122 11.73 20.43 -5.88
C SER A 122 10.27 20.67 -6.30
N GLY A 123 9.37 21.02 -5.37
CA GLY A 123 7.95 21.21 -5.66
C GLY A 123 7.18 19.89 -5.73
N THR A 124 7.69 18.84 -5.10
CA THR A 124 6.98 17.59 -4.88
C THR A 124 6.73 17.38 -3.41
N SER A 125 5.71 16.59 -3.08
CA SER A 125 5.43 16.18 -1.72
C SER A 125 5.31 14.67 -1.65
N GLU A 126 5.66 14.12 -0.50
CA GLU A 126 5.54 12.71 -0.21
C GLU A 126 4.26 12.48 0.59
N TYR A 127 3.46 11.53 0.15
CA TYR A 127 2.24 11.12 0.82
C TYR A 127 2.38 9.67 1.25
N GLN A 128 1.84 9.33 2.41
CA GLN A 128 1.98 8.02 3.00
C GLN A 128 0.64 7.49 3.45
N ILE A 129 0.38 6.22 3.14
CA ILE A 129 -0.71 5.44 3.70
C ILE A 129 -0.13 4.16 4.28
N THR A 130 -0.62 3.72 5.44
CA THR A 130 -0.22 2.44 6.01
C THR A 130 -1.32 1.42 5.75
N VAL A 131 -0.99 0.39 4.98
CA VAL A 131 -1.88 -0.75 4.70
C VAL A 131 -1.46 -1.93 5.54
N SER A 132 -2.45 -2.65 6.06
CA SER A 132 -2.25 -3.91 6.75
C SER A 132 -2.75 -5.06 5.89
N ILE A 133 -2.03 -6.17 5.91
CA ILE A 133 -2.47 -7.41 5.27
C ILE A 133 -2.52 -8.51 6.32
N ASN A 134 -3.64 -9.22 6.37
CA ASN A 134 -3.83 -10.37 7.25
C ASN A 134 -3.90 -11.64 6.43
N TYR A 135 -3.08 -12.61 6.78
CA TYR A 135 -3.08 -13.91 6.11
C TYR A 135 -2.79 -15.04 7.09
N THR A 136 -3.16 -16.24 6.67
CA THR A 136 -2.81 -17.48 7.38
C THR A 136 -1.65 -18.15 6.64
N GLU A 137 -0.68 -18.61 7.39
CA GLU A 137 0.48 -19.33 6.89
C GLU A 137 0.51 -20.74 7.49
N VAL A 138 0.59 -21.71 6.64
CA VAL A 138 0.63 -23.12 7.05
C VAL A 138 2.05 -23.57 7.34
#